data_9dfc03241a0833c17c219501c03d63ee
#
_entry.id   9dfc03241a0833c17c219501c03d63ee
#
_cell.length_a   1.000
_cell.length_b   1.000
_cell.length_c   1.000
_cell.angle_alpha   90.00
_cell.angle_beta   90.00
_cell.angle_gamma   90.00
#
_symmetry.space_group_name_H-M   'P 1'
#
loop_
_entity.id
_entity.type
_entity.pdbx_description
1 polymer ?
#
loop_
_entity_poly.entity_id
_entity_poly.type
_entity_poly.pdbx_seq_one_letter_code
_entity_poly.pdbx_strand_id
1 'polypeptide(L)'
;MDSDVRKNLIYFIYYDGSLNHFHVLNLRFLQEYWNVFDGQRIVKIAVKGDYNLAPIVDMLPKDCQYRVVQNDAKYGECTHFLDSLVEINGGMTFYAHCKGVTRPQWSGLTIWITHLYRKNLTTQPVLGDKLFAGVCAKLLPCPPYVPYPFHYSGSFYWFATDKIKSRLKNKKLTLDKYLTEQFPGIMANKEECIFGYGSSNVNHNFYEERTWRNIR
;
A
#
# COMPACT_ATOMS: atom_id res chain seq x y z
N MET A 1 22.58 4.01 14.58
CA MET A 1 22.29 3.55 13.20
C MET A 1 21.41 2.32 13.32
N ASP A 2 20.09 2.48 13.12
CA ASP A 2 19.14 1.35 13.24
C ASP A 2 19.16 0.50 11.94
N SER A 3 20.29 -0.20 11.70
CA SER A 3 20.40 -1.12 10.56
C SER A 3 19.62 -2.43 10.77
N ASP A 4 19.05 -2.66 11.94
CA ASP A 4 18.46 -3.94 12.34
C ASP A 4 16.93 -3.95 12.47
N VAL A 5 16.25 -2.92 12.00
CA VAL A 5 14.78 -2.92 12.06
C VAL A 5 14.23 -3.85 10.98
N ARG A 6 13.65 -4.99 11.39
CA ARG A 6 13.00 -5.96 10.51
C ARG A 6 11.95 -5.28 9.63
N LYS A 7 11.99 -5.58 8.32
CA LYS A 7 11.10 -5.00 7.30
C LYS A 7 10.12 -6.06 6.82
N ASN A 8 8.88 -5.85 7.15
CA ASN A 8 7.77 -6.73 6.78
C ASN A 8 7.02 -6.20 5.55
N LEU A 9 6.23 -7.07 4.92
CA LEU A 9 5.38 -6.76 3.79
C LEU A 9 3.95 -7.22 4.03
N ILE A 10 2.97 -6.36 3.73
CA ILE A 10 1.58 -6.73 3.47
C ILE A 10 1.27 -6.31 2.03
N TYR A 11 0.89 -7.28 1.18
CA TYR A 11 0.67 -7.04 -0.23
C TYR A 11 -0.62 -7.71 -0.74
N PHE A 12 -1.44 -6.93 -1.45
CA PHE A 12 -2.68 -7.43 -2.04
C PHE A 12 -2.69 -7.40 -3.55
N ILE A 13 -3.18 -8.50 -4.12
CA ILE A 13 -3.38 -8.67 -5.56
C ILE A 13 -4.87 -8.94 -5.77
N TYR A 14 -5.57 -8.02 -6.42
CA TYR A 14 -6.91 -8.29 -6.90
C TYR A 14 -6.82 -8.95 -8.28
N TYR A 15 -7.53 -10.07 -8.45
CA TYR A 15 -7.56 -10.81 -9.71
C TYR A 15 -8.98 -11.30 -10.01
N ASP A 16 -9.49 -10.94 -11.19
CA ASP A 16 -10.82 -11.28 -11.69
C ASP A 16 -10.80 -12.27 -12.88
N GLY A 17 -9.70 -13.01 -13.02
CA GLY A 17 -9.47 -13.94 -14.13
C GLY A 17 -8.78 -13.29 -15.33
N SER A 18 -8.54 -11.97 -15.30
CA SER A 18 -7.98 -11.20 -16.40
C SER A 18 -6.65 -10.55 -16.02
N LEU A 19 -5.57 -10.97 -16.65
CA LEU A 19 -4.26 -10.35 -16.47
C LEU A 19 -4.14 -9.11 -17.37
N ASN A 20 -3.86 -7.96 -16.79
CA ASN A 20 -3.58 -6.74 -17.55
C ASN A 20 -2.16 -6.21 -17.27
N HIS A 21 -1.73 -5.20 -18.03
CA HIS A 21 -0.39 -4.65 -17.92
C HIS A 21 -0.05 -4.05 -16.55
N PHE A 22 -1.03 -3.63 -15.75
CA PHE A 22 -0.79 -3.15 -14.39
C PHE A 22 -0.51 -4.28 -13.40
N HIS A 23 -1.07 -5.47 -13.60
CA HIS A 23 -0.62 -6.64 -12.87
C HIS A 23 0.86 -6.89 -13.14
N VAL A 24 1.23 -6.96 -14.42
CA VAL A 24 2.62 -7.18 -14.85
C VAL A 24 3.57 -6.15 -14.25
N LEU A 25 3.20 -4.87 -14.32
CA LEU A 25 4.02 -3.77 -13.79
C LEU A 25 4.22 -3.88 -12.27
N ASN A 26 3.13 -4.06 -11.52
CA ASN A 26 3.18 -4.16 -10.07
C ASN A 26 3.98 -5.39 -9.60
N LEU A 27 3.77 -6.54 -10.24
CA LEU A 27 4.45 -7.79 -9.88
C LEU A 27 5.94 -7.76 -10.24
N ARG A 28 6.33 -7.09 -11.32
CA ARG A 28 7.76 -6.83 -11.62
C ARG A 28 8.41 -5.99 -10.53
N PHE A 29 7.77 -4.95 -10.04
CA PHE A 29 8.28 -4.18 -8.90
C PHE A 29 8.33 -5.02 -7.63
N LEU A 30 7.32 -5.85 -7.37
CA LEU A 30 7.34 -6.76 -6.23
C LEU A 30 8.56 -7.70 -6.30
N GLN A 31 8.88 -8.26 -7.48
CA GLN A 31 10.08 -9.08 -7.69
C GLN A 31 11.37 -8.26 -7.50
N GLU A 32 11.45 -7.07 -8.10
CA GLU A 32 12.63 -6.18 -8.03
C GLU A 32 13.00 -5.83 -6.59
N TYR A 33 11.99 -5.54 -5.75
CA TYR A 33 12.19 -5.10 -4.37
C TYR A 33 11.94 -6.18 -3.33
N TRP A 34 11.77 -7.44 -3.73
CA TRP A 34 11.45 -8.53 -2.81
C TRP A 34 12.44 -8.66 -1.64
N ASN A 35 13.73 -8.54 -1.93
CA ASN A 35 14.80 -8.67 -0.95
C ASN A 35 14.93 -7.48 0.01
N VAL A 36 14.16 -6.42 -0.18
CA VAL A 36 14.04 -5.34 0.81
C VAL A 36 13.38 -5.85 2.09
N PHE A 37 12.52 -6.86 1.97
CA PHE A 37 11.73 -7.38 3.08
C PHE A 37 12.44 -8.60 3.69
N ASP A 38 13.05 -8.42 4.85
CA ASP A 38 13.76 -9.46 5.62
C ASP A 38 12.91 -10.06 6.76
N GLY A 39 11.70 -9.52 6.95
CA GLY A 39 10.72 -9.93 7.95
C GLY A 39 9.62 -10.82 7.39
N GLN A 40 8.44 -10.73 8.00
CA GLN A 40 7.23 -11.42 7.55
C GLN A 40 6.72 -10.82 6.24
N ARG A 41 6.31 -11.69 5.32
CA ARG A 41 5.75 -11.30 4.02
C ARG A 41 4.37 -11.93 3.88
N ILE A 42 3.32 -11.11 3.95
CA ILE A 42 1.93 -11.55 3.79
C ILE A 42 1.46 -11.11 2.42
N VAL A 43 1.36 -12.05 1.49
CA VAL A 43 0.84 -11.82 0.14
C VAL A 43 -0.52 -12.51 0.02
N LYS A 44 -1.55 -11.74 -0.37
CA LYS A 44 -2.91 -12.27 -0.57
C LYS A 44 -3.37 -11.99 -2.00
N ILE A 45 -3.95 -13.02 -2.65
CA ILE A 45 -4.60 -12.91 -3.96
C ILE A 45 -6.11 -12.95 -3.71
N ALA A 46 -6.76 -11.81 -3.88
CA ALA A 46 -8.20 -11.67 -3.72
C ALA A 46 -8.92 -11.95 -5.04
N VAL A 47 -9.78 -12.95 -5.05
CA VAL A 47 -10.52 -13.41 -6.24
C VAL A 47 -12.03 -13.31 -6.05
N LYS A 48 -12.78 -13.11 -7.13
CA LYS A 48 -14.25 -13.10 -7.12
C LYS A 48 -14.86 -14.48 -7.40
N GLY A 49 -14.10 -15.39 -7.95
CA GLY A 49 -14.57 -16.71 -8.38
C GLY A 49 -13.43 -17.70 -8.46
N ASP A 50 -13.70 -18.83 -9.04
CA ASP A 50 -12.72 -19.88 -9.28
C ASP A 50 -12.00 -19.60 -10.60
N TYR A 51 -10.79 -19.06 -10.53
CA TYR A 51 -9.97 -18.70 -11.69
C TYR A 51 -8.66 -19.49 -11.70
N ASN A 52 -8.13 -19.74 -12.91
CA ASN A 52 -6.76 -20.20 -13.05
C ASN A 52 -5.81 -19.09 -12.57
N LEU A 53 -5.07 -19.36 -11.50
CA LEU A 53 -4.14 -18.39 -10.89
C LEU A 53 -2.73 -18.44 -11.48
N ALA A 54 -2.41 -19.42 -12.32
CA ALA A 54 -1.07 -19.55 -12.90
C ALA A 54 -0.53 -18.24 -13.48
N PRO A 55 -1.30 -17.43 -14.24
CA PRO A 55 -0.79 -16.17 -14.80
C PRO A 55 -0.28 -15.18 -13.77
N ILE A 56 -0.86 -15.17 -12.56
CA ILE A 56 -0.41 -14.32 -11.45
C ILE A 56 0.72 -15.00 -10.68
N VAL A 57 0.55 -16.28 -10.36
CA VAL A 57 1.49 -17.04 -9.51
C VAL A 57 2.86 -17.16 -10.16
N ASP A 58 2.93 -17.40 -11.47
CA ASP A 58 4.18 -17.47 -12.23
C ASP A 58 4.98 -16.16 -12.22
N MET A 59 4.31 -15.05 -11.90
CA MET A 59 4.93 -13.74 -11.77
C MET A 59 5.30 -13.37 -10.34
N LEU A 60 5.01 -14.19 -9.33
CA LEU A 60 5.44 -13.93 -7.96
C LEU A 60 6.94 -14.24 -7.80
N PRO A 61 7.62 -13.65 -6.80
CA PRO A 61 8.94 -14.09 -6.38
C PRO A 61 8.96 -15.60 -6.08
N LYS A 62 10.05 -16.30 -6.43
CA LYS A 62 10.13 -17.78 -6.34
C LYS A 62 9.89 -18.36 -4.95
N ASP A 63 10.26 -17.61 -3.90
CA ASP A 63 10.08 -17.97 -2.49
C ASP A 63 8.82 -17.33 -1.87
N CYS A 64 7.96 -16.73 -2.69
CA CYS A 64 6.74 -16.08 -2.22
C CYS A 64 5.71 -17.11 -1.78
N GLN A 65 5.40 -17.09 -0.50
CA GLN A 65 4.20 -17.74 0.02
C GLN A 65 3.00 -16.80 -0.11
N TYR A 66 1.91 -17.29 -0.67
CA TYR A 66 0.69 -16.50 -0.85
C TYR A 66 -0.54 -17.24 -0.32
N ARG A 67 -1.59 -16.49 -0.07
CA ARG A 67 -2.91 -17.03 0.28
C ARG A 67 -3.96 -16.53 -0.69
N VAL A 68 -4.81 -17.42 -1.14
CA VAL A 68 -5.99 -17.05 -1.93
C VAL A 68 -7.11 -16.71 -0.97
N VAL A 69 -7.76 -15.56 -1.18
CA VAL A 69 -8.86 -15.08 -0.35
C VAL A 69 -10.02 -14.64 -1.23
N GLN A 70 -11.23 -14.74 -0.70
CA GLN A 70 -12.41 -14.24 -1.40
C GLN A 70 -12.41 -12.71 -1.38
N ASN A 71 -12.56 -12.09 -2.54
CA ASN A 71 -12.68 -10.63 -2.61
C ASN A 71 -14.01 -10.18 -2.02
N ASP A 72 -13.93 -9.25 -1.07
CA ASP A 72 -15.11 -8.58 -0.53
C ASP A 72 -15.55 -7.47 -1.48
N ALA A 73 -16.73 -7.62 -2.11
CA ALA A 73 -17.25 -6.65 -3.06
C ALA A 73 -17.57 -5.28 -2.41
N LYS A 74 -17.86 -5.26 -1.10
CA LYS A 74 -18.21 -4.05 -0.35
C LYS A 74 -16.98 -3.32 0.18
N TYR A 75 -16.02 -4.06 0.72
CA TYR A 75 -14.88 -3.51 1.45
C TYR A 75 -13.54 -3.74 0.76
N GLY A 76 -13.50 -4.56 -0.31
CA GLY A 76 -12.29 -4.85 -1.06
C GLY A 76 -11.17 -5.43 -0.20
N GLU A 77 -9.99 -4.85 -0.32
CA GLU A 77 -8.80 -5.28 0.41
C GLU A 77 -8.81 -4.95 1.91
N CYS A 78 -9.72 -4.07 2.35
CA CYS A 78 -9.69 -3.52 3.72
C CYS A 78 -9.93 -4.59 4.80
N THR A 79 -10.81 -5.56 4.54
CA THR A 79 -11.03 -6.72 5.43
C THR A 79 -9.73 -7.50 5.62
N HIS A 80 -9.08 -7.84 4.52
CA HIS A 80 -7.85 -8.62 4.54
C HIS A 80 -6.65 -7.86 5.08
N PHE A 81 -6.65 -6.52 4.97
CA PHE A 81 -5.63 -5.66 5.57
C PHE A 81 -5.66 -5.78 7.10
N LEU A 82 -6.84 -5.67 7.71
CA LEU A 82 -6.98 -5.78 9.16
C LEU A 82 -6.54 -7.15 9.69
N ASP A 83 -6.91 -8.23 9.00
CA ASP A 83 -6.47 -9.60 9.34
C ASP A 83 -4.95 -9.70 9.26
N SER A 84 -4.33 -9.17 8.20
CA SER A 84 -2.88 -9.18 8.03
C SER A 84 -2.16 -8.34 9.08
N LEU A 85 -2.78 -7.24 9.52
CA LEU A 85 -2.25 -6.39 10.58
C LEU A 85 -2.23 -7.11 11.94
N VAL A 86 -3.18 -8.00 12.21
CA VAL A 86 -3.18 -8.85 13.41
C VAL A 86 -2.05 -9.88 13.37
N GLU A 87 -1.81 -10.50 12.22
CA GLU A 87 -0.82 -11.56 12.04
C GLU A 87 0.63 -11.06 12.11
N ILE A 88 0.91 -9.86 11.58
CA ILE A 88 2.27 -9.34 11.43
C ILE A 88 2.82 -8.80 12.75
N ASN A 89 4.12 -9.01 13.05
CA ASN A 89 4.72 -8.60 14.33
C ASN A 89 6.13 -8.04 14.14
N GLY A 90 6.45 -7.08 15.00
CA GLY A 90 7.77 -6.48 15.08
C GLY A 90 8.16 -5.61 13.91
N GLY A 91 9.18 -4.79 14.08
CA GLY A 91 9.79 -4.00 13.03
C GLY A 91 8.91 -2.94 12.39
N MET A 92 9.12 -2.73 11.11
CA MET A 92 8.31 -1.84 10.28
C MET A 92 7.68 -2.63 9.13
N THR A 93 6.45 -2.27 8.77
CA THR A 93 5.70 -2.94 7.70
C THR A 93 5.44 -2.00 6.54
N PHE A 94 5.72 -2.45 5.34
CA PHE A 94 5.27 -1.81 4.11
C PHE A 94 3.94 -2.40 3.68
N TYR A 95 2.98 -1.52 3.47
CA TYR A 95 1.69 -1.88 2.88
C TYR A 95 1.62 -1.42 1.43
N ALA A 96 1.21 -2.31 0.53
CA ALA A 96 0.98 -2.01 -0.87
C ALA A 96 -0.04 -2.98 -1.50
N HIS A 97 -0.51 -2.64 -2.70
CA HIS A 97 -1.40 -3.49 -3.49
C HIS A 97 -1.13 -3.35 -5.00
N CYS A 98 -1.69 -4.25 -5.81
CA CYS A 98 -1.67 -4.12 -7.27
C CYS A 98 -2.49 -2.91 -7.73
N LYS A 99 -1.84 -1.74 -7.76
CA LYS A 99 -2.47 -0.46 -8.11
C LYS A 99 -2.87 -0.42 -9.58
N GLY A 100 -4.06 0.11 -9.87
CA GLY A 100 -4.51 0.39 -11.24
C GLY A 100 -5.17 -0.77 -11.98
N VAL A 101 -5.13 -1.99 -11.45
CA VAL A 101 -5.64 -3.19 -12.16
C VAL A 101 -7.13 -3.10 -12.51
N THR A 102 -7.92 -2.37 -11.74
CA THR A 102 -9.34 -2.12 -12.00
C THR A 102 -9.62 -0.88 -12.86
N ARG A 103 -8.59 -0.13 -13.27
CA ARG A 103 -8.71 1.15 -13.99
C ARG A 103 -7.64 1.30 -15.08
N PRO A 104 -7.51 0.34 -16.00
CA PRO A 104 -6.41 0.29 -16.96
C PRO A 104 -6.39 1.43 -17.97
N GLN A 105 -7.47 2.20 -18.09
CA GLN A 105 -7.60 3.31 -19.04
C GLN A 105 -6.91 4.62 -18.61
N TRP A 106 -6.39 4.72 -17.39
CA TRP A 106 -5.84 5.99 -16.87
C TRP A 106 -4.36 6.16 -17.21
N SER A 107 -4.06 7.17 -18.01
CA SER A 107 -2.74 7.39 -18.62
C SER A 107 -1.59 7.63 -17.61
N GLY A 108 -1.86 8.28 -16.49
CA GLY A 108 -0.84 8.59 -15.47
C GLY A 108 -0.49 7.43 -14.54
N LEU A 109 -1.20 6.30 -14.62
CA LEU A 109 -1.04 5.20 -13.67
C LEU A 109 0.34 4.55 -13.70
N THR A 110 0.92 4.34 -14.88
CA THR A 110 2.26 3.74 -15.02
C THR A 110 3.32 4.57 -14.28
N ILE A 111 3.29 5.88 -14.46
CA ILE A 111 4.23 6.80 -13.81
C ILE A 111 4.00 6.81 -12.31
N TRP A 112 2.73 6.88 -11.89
CA TRP A 112 2.37 6.88 -10.48
C TRP A 112 2.80 5.59 -9.77
N ILE A 113 2.49 4.43 -10.33
CA ILE A 113 2.91 3.12 -9.80
C ILE A 113 4.44 3.08 -9.67
N THR A 114 5.16 3.44 -10.73
CA THR A 114 6.62 3.48 -10.72
C THR A 114 7.16 4.36 -9.59
N HIS A 115 6.56 5.53 -9.40
CA HIS A 115 6.95 6.47 -8.35
C HIS A 115 6.66 5.91 -6.95
N LEU A 116 5.48 5.28 -6.75
CA LEU A 116 5.11 4.66 -5.47
C LEU A 116 6.10 3.59 -5.05
N TYR A 117 6.49 2.69 -5.95
CA TYR A 117 7.46 1.65 -5.62
C TYR A 117 8.87 2.22 -5.42
N ARG A 118 9.41 2.94 -6.40
CA ARG A 118 10.79 3.41 -6.35
C ARG A 118 11.05 4.31 -5.15
N LYS A 119 10.20 5.29 -4.91
CA LYS A 119 10.41 6.25 -3.81
C LYS A 119 10.21 5.66 -2.42
N ASN A 120 9.35 4.66 -2.26
CA ASN A 120 9.19 3.99 -0.97
C ASN A 120 10.24 2.89 -0.71
N LEU A 121 10.77 2.24 -1.77
CA LEU A 121 11.55 1.01 -1.60
C LEU A 121 13.05 1.18 -1.94
N THR A 122 13.44 2.14 -2.77
CA THR A 122 14.87 2.42 -3.03
C THR A 122 15.54 3.01 -1.79
N THR A 123 14.86 3.93 -1.10
CA THR A 123 15.37 4.54 0.13
C THR A 123 14.33 4.32 1.22
N GLN A 124 14.46 3.20 1.95
CA GLN A 124 13.53 2.90 3.02
C GLN A 124 13.66 3.95 4.13
N PRO A 125 12.54 4.40 4.72
CA PRO A 125 12.58 5.39 5.78
C PRO A 125 13.13 4.78 7.08
N VAL A 126 13.83 5.60 7.86
CA VAL A 126 14.08 5.32 9.28
C VAL A 126 12.94 5.96 10.07
N LEU A 127 12.03 5.15 10.59
CA LEU A 127 10.84 5.66 11.28
C LEU A 127 11.17 6.31 12.63
N GLY A 128 12.15 5.77 13.38
CA GLY A 128 12.50 6.30 14.71
C GLY A 128 11.26 6.37 15.64
N ASP A 129 10.87 7.57 16.01
CA ASP A 129 9.68 7.86 16.81
C ASP A 129 8.40 7.93 15.98
N LYS A 130 8.50 8.07 14.65
CA LYS A 130 7.36 8.22 13.76
C LYS A 130 6.57 6.93 13.61
N LEU A 131 5.32 7.08 13.20
CA LEU A 131 4.38 5.97 13.04
C LEU A 131 4.24 5.53 11.59
N PHE A 132 4.26 6.49 10.67
CA PHE A 132 4.12 6.26 9.24
C PHE A 132 5.16 7.00 8.43
N ALA A 133 5.49 6.43 7.28
CA ALA A 133 6.25 7.10 6.23
C ALA A 133 5.75 6.68 4.85
N GLY A 134 5.74 7.60 3.92
CA GLY A 134 5.35 7.31 2.55
C GLY A 134 5.51 8.49 1.62
N VAL A 135 5.22 8.25 0.36
CA VAL A 135 5.22 9.27 -0.68
C VAL A 135 3.80 9.50 -1.21
N CYS A 136 3.63 10.50 -2.06
CA CYS A 136 2.33 10.91 -2.61
C CYS A 136 1.30 11.25 -1.52
N ALA A 137 1.74 11.84 -0.41
CA ALA A 137 0.82 12.27 0.63
C ALA A 137 -0.04 13.44 0.16
N LYS A 138 -1.32 13.38 0.50
CA LYS A 138 -2.22 14.53 0.45
C LYS A 138 -2.42 15.04 1.88
N LEU A 139 -2.05 16.29 2.12
CA LEU A 139 -2.03 16.93 3.44
C LEU A 139 -3.32 17.69 3.77
N LEU A 140 -4.38 17.41 3.02
CA LEU A 140 -5.70 17.98 3.18
C LEU A 140 -6.76 16.88 3.11
N PRO A 141 -7.89 17.04 3.82
CA PRO A 141 -9.02 16.13 3.68
C PRO A 141 -9.50 16.05 2.23
N CYS A 142 -9.96 14.89 1.82
CA CYS A 142 -10.58 14.65 0.52
C CYS A 142 -12.01 14.07 0.70
N PRO A 143 -12.95 14.88 1.23
CA PRO A 143 -14.33 14.43 1.42
C PRO A 143 -15.00 14.13 0.07
N PRO A 144 -15.97 13.19 0.02
CA PRO A 144 -16.44 12.38 1.14
C PRO A 144 -15.59 11.13 1.40
N TYR A 145 -14.54 10.89 0.62
CA TYR A 145 -13.82 9.62 0.62
C TYR A 145 -12.79 9.49 1.75
N VAL A 146 -12.03 10.56 2.01
CA VAL A 146 -11.01 10.60 3.06
C VAL A 146 -11.19 11.89 3.88
N PRO A 147 -11.97 11.85 4.96
CA PRO A 147 -12.27 13.04 5.78
C PRO A 147 -11.14 13.42 6.74
N TYR A 148 -10.06 12.65 6.78
CA TYR A 148 -8.94 12.84 7.69
C TYR A 148 -7.95 13.89 7.20
N PRO A 149 -7.16 14.52 8.10
CA PRO A 149 -6.31 15.65 7.75
C PRO A 149 -5.18 15.32 6.77
N PHE A 150 -4.88 14.06 6.55
CA PHE A 150 -3.94 13.60 5.53
C PHE A 150 -4.18 12.13 5.19
N HIS A 151 -3.61 11.70 4.07
CA HIS A 151 -3.52 10.30 3.67
C HIS A 151 -2.36 10.10 2.68
N TYR A 152 -1.88 8.88 2.53
CA TYR A 152 -0.96 8.52 1.47
C TYR A 152 -1.76 8.02 0.26
N SER A 153 -1.81 8.85 -0.76
CA SER A 153 -2.58 8.56 -1.97
C SER A 153 -2.04 7.31 -2.65
N GLY A 154 -2.94 6.34 -2.90
CA GLY A 154 -2.58 5.05 -3.47
C GLY A 154 -2.29 3.96 -2.44
N SER A 155 -2.36 4.25 -1.14
CA SER A 155 -2.21 3.28 -0.05
C SER A 155 -0.85 2.55 -0.05
N PHE A 156 0.23 3.26 -0.38
CA PHE A 156 1.61 2.76 -0.32
C PHE A 156 2.35 3.50 0.78
N TYR A 157 2.58 2.80 1.90
CA TYR A 157 3.24 3.42 3.05
C TYR A 157 3.90 2.40 3.97
N TRP A 158 4.90 2.85 4.71
CA TRP A 158 5.52 2.16 5.82
C TRP A 158 4.84 2.53 7.12
N PHE A 159 4.80 1.59 8.07
CA PHE A 159 4.35 1.88 9.43
C PHE A 159 5.12 1.10 10.49
N ALA A 160 5.23 1.68 11.69
CA ALA A 160 5.84 1.05 12.86
C ALA A 160 4.87 0.00 13.43
N THR A 161 5.13 -1.29 13.17
CA THR A 161 4.19 -2.39 13.38
C THR A 161 3.62 -2.44 14.78
N ASP A 162 4.47 -2.54 15.79
CA ASP A 162 4.00 -2.73 17.17
C ASP A 162 3.36 -1.46 17.75
N LYS A 163 3.87 -0.27 17.38
CA LYS A 163 3.27 1.00 17.79
C LYS A 163 1.84 1.13 17.24
N ILE A 164 1.63 0.77 15.96
CA ILE A 164 0.31 0.79 15.33
C ILE A 164 -0.62 -0.25 15.95
N LYS A 165 -0.15 -1.48 16.18
CA LYS A 165 -0.95 -2.51 16.85
C LYS A 165 -1.36 -2.11 18.26
N SER A 166 -0.46 -1.46 19.01
CA SER A 166 -0.78 -0.93 20.35
C SER A 166 -1.87 0.13 20.30
N ARG A 167 -1.80 1.07 19.35
CA ARG A 167 -2.84 2.09 19.18
C ARG A 167 -4.17 1.51 18.75
N LEU A 168 -4.13 0.49 17.88
CA LEU A 168 -5.33 -0.16 17.35
C LEU A 168 -6.18 -0.78 18.46
N LYS A 169 -5.56 -1.29 19.55
CA LYS A 169 -6.31 -1.84 20.70
C LYS A 169 -7.33 -0.86 21.29
N ASN A 170 -7.04 0.44 21.20
CA ASN A 170 -7.86 1.52 21.76
C ASN A 170 -8.68 2.27 20.71
N LYS A 171 -8.71 1.80 19.46
CA LYS A 171 -9.42 2.43 18.35
C LYS A 171 -10.50 1.51 17.80
N LYS A 172 -11.71 2.04 17.68
CA LYS A 172 -12.78 1.36 16.94
C LYS A 172 -12.68 1.80 15.47
N LEU A 173 -12.23 0.89 14.61
CA LEU A 173 -12.24 1.14 13.16
C LEU A 173 -13.60 0.80 12.58
N THR A 174 -14.08 1.66 11.71
CA THR A 174 -15.23 1.34 10.86
C THR A 174 -14.70 0.77 9.56
N LEU A 175 -15.18 -0.42 9.19
CA LEU A 175 -14.80 -1.05 7.94
C LEU A 175 -15.43 -0.26 6.77
N ASP A 176 -14.57 0.26 5.90
CA ASP A 176 -14.90 1.08 4.75
C ASP A 176 -13.97 0.69 3.59
N LYS A 177 -14.42 0.82 2.35
CA LYS A 177 -13.62 0.50 1.15
C LYS A 177 -12.39 1.41 0.95
N TYR A 178 -12.32 2.52 1.69
CA TYR A 178 -11.19 3.44 1.68
C TYR A 178 -10.33 3.34 2.95
N LEU A 179 -10.60 2.37 3.82
CA LEU A 179 -9.92 2.23 5.10
C LEU A 179 -8.41 2.20 4.96
N THR A 180 -7.87 1.47 3.98
CA THR A 180 -6.41 1.38 3.78
C THR A 180 -5.79 2.74 3.44
N GLU A 181 -6.49 3.58 2.69
CA GLU A 181 -6.06 4.94 2.36
C GLU A 181 -6.25 5.90 3.54
N GLN A 182 -7.32 5.73 4.31
CA GLN A 182 -7.65 6.52 5.50
C GLN A 182 -6.80 6.15 6.72
N PHE A 183 -6.33 4.92 6.79
CA PHE A 183 -5.72 4.32 7.97
C PHE A 183 -4.62 5.16 8.61
N PRO A 184 -3.65 5.75 7.87
CA PRO A 184 -2.65 6.62 8.47
C PRO A 184 -3.26 7.84 9.18
N GLY A 185 -4.22 8.51 8.56
CA GLY A 185 -4.89 9.69 9.17
C GLY A 185 -5.81 9.35 10.34
N ILE A 186 -6.29 8.09 10.43
CA ILE A 186 -7.04 7.60 11.60
C ILE A 186 -6.09 7.33 12.77
N MET A 187 -4.92 6.78 12.48
CA MET A 187 -4.00 6.25 13.49
C MET A 187 -2.98 7.26 13.99
N ALA A 188 -2.71 8.33 13.26
CA ALA A 188 -1.65 9.29 13.56
C ALA A 188 -2.03 10.73 13.25
N ASN A 189 -1.33 11.66 13.90
CA ASN A 189 -1.28 13.06 13.52
C ASN A 189 -0.17 13.29 12.48
N LYS A 190 -0.18 14.44 11.79
CA LYS A 190 0.82 14.79 10.78
C LYS A 190 2.24 14.78 11.32
N GLU A 191 2.45 15.24 12.55
CA GLU A 191 3.73 15.36 13.23
C GLU A 191 4.34 13.97 13.54
N GLU A 192 3.53 12.93 13.56
CA GLU A 192 3.95 11.55 13.79
C GLU A 192 4.28 10.80 12.48
N CYS A 193 4.29 11.52 11.35
CA CYS A 193 4.48 10.95 10.02
C CYS A 193 5.65 11.56 9.28
N ILE A 194 6.23 10.79 8.36
CA ILE A 194 7.25 11.25 7.40
C ILE A 194 6.58 11.31 6.02
N PHE A 195 6.59 12.49 5.45
CA PHE A 195 6.09 12.71 4.09
C PHE A 195 7.29 12.89 3.15
N GLY A 196 7.74 11.82 2.53
CA GLY A 196 8.93 11.83 1.65
C GLY A 196 8.72 12.64 0.37
N TYR A 197 7.50 12.64 -0.14
CA TYR A 197 7.04 13.48 -1.22
C TYR A 197 5.55 13.72 -1.01
N GLY A 198 5.19 14.91 -0.69
CA GLY A 198 3.81 15.30 -0.45
C GLY A 198 3.42 16.52 -1.28
N SER A 199 2.17 16.60 -1.65
CA SER A 199 1.59 17.79 -2.22
C SER A 199 0.52 18.34 -1.28
N SER A 200 0.67 19.59 -0.88
CA SER A 200 -0.40 20.36 -0.26
C SER A 200 -1.44 20.85 -1.28
N ASN A 201 -1.18 20.62 -2.57
CA ASN A 201 -2.10 21.05 -3.62
C ASN A 201 -3.21 20.00 -3.80
N VAL A 202 -4.43 20.36 -3.40
CA VAL A 202 -5.64 19.54 -3.56
C VAL A 202 -5.94 19.17 -5.02
N ASN A 203 -5.46 19.96 -5.98
CA ASN A 203 -5.70 19.76 -7.40
C ASN A 203 -4.72 18.77 -8.04
N HIS A 204 -3.74 18.24 -7.30
CA HIS A 204 -2.86 17.19 -7.81
C HIS A 204 -3.64 15.89 -8.02
N ASN A 205 -3.99 15.64 -9.26
CA ASN A 205 -4.59 14.39 -9.67
C ASN A 205 -3.50 13.42 -10.13
N PHE A 206 -3.07 12.51 -9.28
CA PHE A 206 -2.02 11.53 -9.58
C PHE A 206 -2.37 10.56 -10.71
N TYR A 207 -3.61 10.51 -11.14
CA TYR A 207 -4.05 9.72 -12.30
C TYR A 207 -3.74 10.39 -13.65
N GLU A 208 -3.39 11.66 -13.64
CA GLU A 208 -3.11 12.41 -14.86
C GLU A 208 -1.61 12.55 -15.11
N GLU A 209 -1.17 12.21 -16.32
CA GLU A 209 0.23 12.32 -16.72
C GLU A 209 0.80 13.73 -16.55
N ARG A 210 0.00 14.77 -16.80
CA ARG A 210 0.41 16.18 -16.64
C ARG A 210 0.87 16.51 -15.22
N THR A 211 0.32 15.83 -14.20
CA THR A 211 0.72 16.00 -12.80
C THR A 211 2.18 15.61 -12.59
N TRP A 212 2.67 14.61 -13.33
CA TRP A 212 4.01 14.07 -13.18
C TRP A 212 5.08 14.80 -13.95
N ARG A 213 4.71 15.58 -14.99
CA ARG A 213 5.67 16.36 -15.80
C ARG A 213 6.39 17.45 -15.00
N ASN A 214 5.78 17.92 -13.92
CA ASN A 214 6.27 18.99 -13.06
C ASN A 214 6.91 18.49 -11.76
N ILE A 215 6.98 17.17 -11.57
CA ILE A 215 7.58 16.53 -10.40
C ILE A 215 8.96 16.02 -10.81
N ARG A 216 9.99 16.80 -10.50
CA ARG A 216 11.41 16.45 -10.68
C ARG A 216 12.04 15.99 -9.38
#